data_07a31d6c8422628d4c06445b7c554695
#
_entry.id   07a31d6c8422628d4c06445b7c554695
#
_cell.length_a   1.000
_cell.length_b   1.000
_cell.length_c   1.000
_cell.angle_alpha   90.00
_cell.angle_beta   90.00
_cell.angle_gamma   90.00
#
_symmetry.space_group_name_H-M   'P 1'
#
loop_
_entity.id
_entity.type
_entity.pdbx_description
1 polymer ?
#
loop_
_entity_poly.entity_id
_entity_poly.type
_entity_poly.pdbx_seq_one_letter_code
_entity_poly.pdbx_strand_id
1 'polypeptide(L)'
;PEQKVRYSVIHDNNIGRNPEEVLRVLAALKTGGLCAAGWKAGEENLRPDMAEREAPVLAGTAPVRSYTMPGCSYCRSVKEFLRQGGISYEEINLAEDKAGQAFMESRGYTGLPVTVIGAEEIVGYNMPRIKAALGLSGANEVK
;
A
#
# COMPACT_ATOMS: atom_id res chain seq x y z
N PRO A 1 25.96 13.49 -25.64
CA PRO A 1 24.92 12.77 -24.97
C PRO A 1 25.56 11.84 -23.95
N GLU A 2 25.21 12.01 -22.68
CA GLU A 2 25.66 11.14 -21.60
C GLU A 2 25.10 9.73 -21.85
N GLN A 3 26.00 8.76 -21.99
CA GLN A 3 25.62 7.35 -22.19
C GLN A 3 25.11 6.76 -20.87
N LYS A 4 23.87 7.09 -20.51
CA LYS A 4 23.20 6.53 -19.31
C LYS A 4 22.22 5.45 -19.71
N VAL A 5 22.31 4.29 -19.07
CA VAL A 5 21.28 3.24 -19.19
C VAL A 5 20.03 3.75 -18.47
N ARG A 6 18.93 3.93 -19.21
CA ARG A 6 17.64 4.42 -18.70
C ARG A 6 16.60 3.33 -18.54
N TYR A 7 16.83 2.19 -19.18
CA TYR A 7 15.94 1.04 -19.16
C TYR A 7 16.71 -0.24 -19.44
N SER A 8 16.47 -1.28 -18.67
CA SER A 8 16.99 -2.62 -18.91
C SER A 8 15.92 -3.65 -18.55
N VAL A 9 15.85 -4.74 -19.30
CA VAL A 9 14.94 -5.84 -19.05
C VAL A 9 15.73 -7.13 -19.07
N ILE A 10 15.58 -7.92 -18.01
CA ILE A 10 16.20 -9.24 -17.87
C ILE A 10 15.06 -10.25 -17.77
N HIS A 11 14.99 -11.17 -18.71
CA HIS A 11 14.04 -12.27 -18.72
C HIS A 11 14.78 -13.60 -18.66
N ASP A 12 14.16 -14.60 -18.08
CA ASP A 12 14.58 -15.97 -18.23
C ASP A 12 14.50 -16.38 -19.71
N ASN A 13 15.33 -17.31 -20.13
CA ASN A 13 15.44 -17.76 -21.51
C ASN A 13 14.13 -18.32 -22.07
N ASN A 14 13.27 -18.82 -21.19
CA ASN A 14 11.96 -19.40 -21.55
C ASN A 14 10.86 -18.35 -21.73
N ILE A 15 11.11 -17.09 -21.42
CA ILE A 15 10.12 -16.02 -21.46
C ILE A 15 10.34 -15.15 -22.69
N GLY A 16 9.35 -15.10 -23.57
CA GLY A 16 9.33 -14.21 -24.72
C GLY A 16 9.39 -12.74 -24.30
N ARG A 17 10.07 -11.93 -25.09
CA ARG A 17 10.13 -10.47 -24.87
C ARG A 17 8.98 -9.81 -25.59
N ASN A 18 8.38 -8.81 -24.92
CA ASN A 18 7.32 -8.01 -25.54
C ASN A 18 7.93 -6.74 -26.16
N PRO A 19 8.05 -6.66 -27.51
CA PRO A 19 8.59 -5.48 -28.17
C PRO A 19 7.71 -4.25 -28.00
N GLU A 20 6.40 -4.41 -27.82
CA GLU A 20 5.47 -3.30 -27.60
C GLU A 20 5.77 -2.57 -26.30
N GLU A 21 6.12 -3.31 -25.24
CA GLU A 21 6.54 -2.73 -23.98
C GLU A 21 7.83 -1.91 -24.11
N VAL A 22 8.79 -2.38 -24.88
CA VAL A 22 10.02 -1.64 -25.16
C VAL A 22 9.72 -0.33 -25.88
N LEU A 23 8.85 -0.37 -26.89
CA LEU A 23 8.42 0.82 -27.64
C LEU A 23 7.65 1.80 -26.74
N ARG A 24 6.79 1.29 -25.87
CA ARG A 24 6.05 2.08 -24.88
C ARG A 24 7.01 2.83 -23.96
N VAL A 25 7.98 2.13 -23.38
CA VAL A 25 8.99 2.72 -22.48
C VAL A 25 9.85 3.75 -23.22
N LEU A 26 10.23 3.47 -24.47
CA LEU A 26 10.98 4.42 -25.29
C LEU A 26 10.19 5.70 -25.57
N ALA A 27 8.89 5.56 -25.84
CA ALA A 27 8.00 6.69 -26.02
C ALA A 27 7.88 7.51 -24.72
N ALA A 28 7.70 6.83 -23.58
CA ALA A 28 7.64 7.47 -22.26
C ALA A 28 8.94 8.24 -21.92
N LEU A 29 10.10 7.65 -22.19
CA LEU A 29 11.39 8.32 -21.98
C LEU A 29 11.58 9.57 -22.85
N LYS A 30 10.99 9.58 -24.05
CA LYS A 30 11.04 10.76 -24.95
C LYS A 30 10.20 11.92 -24.45
N THR A 31 9.13 11.67 -23.69
CA THR A 31 8.30 12.75 -23.14
C THR A 31 9.05 13.55 -22.08
N GLY A 32 10.03 12.94 -21.40
CA GLY A 32 10.77 13.56 -20.30
C GLY A 32 9.94 13.81 -19.04
N GLY A 33 8.65 13.49 -19.06
CA GLY A 33 7.74 13.64 -17.95
C GLY A 33 7.53 12.33 -17.16
N LEU A 34 6.78 12.42 -16.06
CA LEU A 34 6.40 11.27 -15.24
C LEU A 34 5.23 10.53 -15.91
N CYS A 35 5.40 9.26 -16.20
CA CYS A 35 4.39 8.43 -16.84
C CYS A 35 3.82 7.41 -15.86
N ALA A 36 2.49 7.23 -15.88
CA ALA A 36 1.83 6.20 -15.08
C ALA A 36 2.21 4.78 -15.51
N ALA A 37 2.03 3.80 -14.63
CA ALA A 37 2.09 2.40 -15.02
C ALA A 37 1.04 2.11 -16.10
N GLY A 38 1.47 1.48 -17.20
CA GLY A 38 0.57 1.23 -18.34
C GLY A 38 0.30 2.43 -19.26
N TRP A 39 0.94 3.58 -19.02
CA TRP A 39 0.85 4.76 -19.90
C TRP A 39 1.10 4.39 -21.37
N LYS A 40 0.32 4.97 -22.26
CA LYS A 40 0.44 4.77 -23.72
C LYS A 40 0.87 6.05 -24.41
N ALA A 41 1.54 5.90 -25.54
CA ALA A 41 1.95 7.03 -26.34
C ALA A 41 0.76 7.90 -26.76
N GLY A 42 0.79 9.17 -26.40
CA GLY A 42 -0.29 10.14 -26.64
C GLY A 42 -1.16 10.44 -25.41
N GLU A 43 -1.02 9.68 -24.34
CA GLU A 43 -1.66 10.00 -23.06
C GLU A 43 -0.93 11.13 -22.32
N GLU A 44 -1.67 11.86 -21.49
CA GLU A 44 -1.09 12.94 -20.69
C GLU A 44 -0.14 12.38 -19.62
N ASN A 45 0.99 13.05 -19.42
CA ASN A 45 1.93 12.69 -18.37
C ASN A 45 1.36 13.06 -17.00
N LEU A 46 1.77 12.32 -15.97
CA LEU A 46 1.47 12.69 -14.60
C LEU A 46 2.14 14.03 -14.27
N ARG A 47 1.40 14.92 -13.65
CA ARG A 47 1.96 16.18 -13.12
C ARG A 47 2.72 15.89 -11.83
N PRO A 48 3.78 16.64 -11.52
CA PRO A 48 4.51 16.46 -10.25
C PRO A 48 3.64 16.58 -9.01
N ASP A 49 2.62 17.43 -9.05
CA ASP A 49 1.61 17.60 -8.00
C ASP A 49 0.70 16.37 -7.82
N MET A 50 0.64 15.51 -8.83
CA MET A 50 -0.09 14.24 -8.75
C MET A 50 0.76 13.11 -8.15
N ALA A 51 2.10 13.26 -8.11
CA ALA A 51 2.99 12.29 -7.47
C ALA A 51 2.91 12.35 -5.93
N GLU A 52 2.48 13.48 -5.38
CA GLU A 52 2.21 13.65 -3.95
C GLU A 52 0.77 13.27 -3.58
N ARG A 53 -0.08 12.95 -4.55
CA ARG A 53 -1.35 12.33 -4.22
C ARG A 53 -1.05 10.93 -3.69
N GLU A 54 -1.29 10.80 -2.41
CA GLU A 54 -1.43 9.52 -1.70
C GLU A 54 -2.01 8.48 -2.65
N ALA A 55 -1.38 7.29 -2.66
CA ALA A 55 -1.91 6.13 -3.38
C ALA A 55 -3.43 6.13 -3.25
N PRO A 56 -4.20 5.91 -4.34
CA PRO A 56 -5.63 6.07 -4.29
C PRO A 56 -6.16 5.30 -3.09
N VAL A 57 -6.57 6.05 -2.08
CA VAL A 57 -7.42 5.52 -1.03
C VAL A 57 -8.59 4.95 -1.82
N LEU A 58 -8.72 3.64 -1.83
CA LEU A 58 -9.87 2.97 -2.45
C LEU A 58 -11.09 3.73 -1.94
N ALA A 59 -11.73 4.45 -2.84
CA ALA A 59 -12.85 5.33 -2.51
C ALA A 59 -13.90 4.47 -1.81
N GLY A 60 -14.02 4.63 -0.48
CA GLY A 60 -14.91 3.84 0.36
C GLY A 60 -14.25 3.12 1.53
N THR A 61 -12.92 3.11 1.66
CA THR A 61 -12.27 2.58 2.86
C THR A 61 -12.38 3.60 3.99
N ALA A 62 -13.01 3.19 5.06
CA ALA A 62 -13.05 3.95 6.31
C ALA A 62 -11.61 4.20 6.81
N PRO A 63 -11.36 5.31 7.53
CA PRO A 63 -10.03 5.63 8.04
C PRO A 63 -9.48 4.46 8.87
N VAL A 64 -8.26 4.03 8.54
CA VAL A 64 -7.59 2.92 9.21
C VAL A 64 -6.59 3.48 10.21
N ARG A 65 -6.68 3.05 11.46
CA ARG A 65 -5.71 3.36 12.51
C ARG A 65 -5.13 2.08 13.07
N SER A 66 -3.84 2.04 13.27
CA SER A 66 -3.16 0.88 13.86
C SER A 66 -2.40 1.29 15.11
N TYR A 67 -2.86 0.80 16.24
CA TYR A 67 -2.20 1.00 17.54
C TYR A 67 -1.11 -0.06 17.70
N THR A 68 0.12 0.39 17.84
CA THR A 68 1.30 -0.47 17.81
C THR A 68 2.25 -0.16 18.96
N MET A 69 3.21 -1.06 19.20
CA MET A 69 4.29 -0.86 20.13
C MET A 69 5.62 -1.31 19.52
N PRO A 70 6.75 -0.68 19.83
CA PRO A 70 8.07 -1.13 19.42
C PRO A 70 8.32 -2.58 19.83
N GLY A 71 8.89 -3.38 18.92
CA GLY A 71 9.20 -4.79 19.19
C GLY A 71 8.04 -5.78 19.00
N CYS A 72 6.83 -5.32 18.70
CA CYS A 72 5.68 -6.17 18.43
C CYS A 72 5.75 -6.79 17.02
N SER A 73 5.97 -8.11 16.92
CA SER A 73 6.05 -8.84 15.65
C SER A 73 4.73 -8.85 14.88
N TYR A 74 3.60 -9.03 15.57
CA TYR A 74 2.27 -9.01 14.97
C TYR A 74 1.90 -7.62 14.43
N CYS A 75 2.32 -6.56 15.12
CA CYS A 75 2.14 -5.19 14.63
C CYS A 75 2.88 -4.98 13.30
N ARG A 76 4.09 -5.52 13.19
CA ARG A 76 4.87 -5.48 11.94
C ARG A 76 4.13 -6.20 10.80
N SER A 77 3.59 -7.38 11.07
CA SER A 77 2.86 -8.16 10.07
C SER A 77 1.60 -7.45 9.57
N VAL A 78 0.84 -6.81 10.45
CA VAL A 78 -0.34 -6.02 10.07
C VAL A 78 0.07 -4.79 9.24
N LYS A 79 1.10 -4.07 9.67
CA LYS A 79 1.62 -2.91 8.92
C LYS A 79 2.10 -3.30 7.53
N GLU A 80 2.82 -4.41 7.43
CA GLU A 80 3.30 -4.90 6.13
C GLU A 80 2.14 -5.29 5.21
N PHE A 81 1.12 -5.95 5.73
CA PHE A 81 -0.09 -6.27 4.97
C PHE A 81 -0.80 -5.02 4.45
N LEU A 82 -1.01 -4.00 5.30
CA LEU A 82 -1.64 -2.74 4.90
C LEU A 82 -0.82 -2.03 3.82
N ARG A 83 0.51 -2.01 3.98
CA ARG A 83 1.42 -1.41 3.01
C ARG A 83 1.42 -2.13 1.67
N GLN A 84 1.49 -3.46 1.67
CA GLN A 84 1.43 -4.27 0.45
C GLN A 84 0.08 -4.14 -0.28
N GLY A 85 -0.99 -3.96 0.49
CA GLY A 85 -2.33 -3.70 -0.04
C GLY A 85 -2.56 -2.27 -0.54
N GLY A 86 -1.57 -1.38 -0.42
CA GLY A 86 -1.71 0.04 -0.77
C GLY A 86 -2.74 0.78 0.10
N ILE A 87 -2.97 0.30 1.32
CA ILE A 87 -3.97 0.85 2.24
C ILE A 87 -3.30 1.90 3.11
N SER A 88 -3.76 3.15 3.01
CA SER A 88 -3.32 4.22 3.89
C SER A 88 -3.82 3.99 5.31
N TYR A 89 -2.94 4.11 6.28
CA TYR A 89 -3.27 3.98 7.69
C TYR A 89 -2.46 4.95 8.55
N GLU A 90 -3.06 5.35 9.67
CA GLU A 90 -2.39 6.12 10.71
C GLU A 90 -1.79 5.16 11.74
N GLU A 91 -0.47 5.22 11.95
CA GLU A 91 0.19 4.44 12.99
C GLU A 91 0.24 5.24 14.28
N ILE A 92 -0.31 4.67 15.35
CA ILE A 92 -0.28 5.24 16.70
C ILE A 92 0.67 4.40 17.56
N ASN A 93 1.85 4.97 17.83
CA ASN A 93 2.85 4.32 18.66
C ASN A 93 2.52 4.53 20.14
N LEU A 94 2.07 3.50 20.82
CA LEU A 94 1.66 3.56 22.22
C LEU A 94 2.82 3.85 23.19
N ALA A 95 4.08 3.72 22.76
CA ALA A 95 5.21 4.09 23.58
C ALA A 95 5.36 5.63 23.73
N GLU A 96 4.80 6.38 22.78
CA GLU A 96 4.97 7.84 22.68
C GLU A 96 3.64 8.58 22.77
N ASP A 97 2.54 7.94 22.37
CA ASP A 97 1.20 8.56 22.27
C ASP A 97 0.33 8.25 23.50
N LYS A 98 0.22 9.23 24.38
CA LYS A 98 -0.63 9.15 25.58
C LYS A 98 -2.13 9.05 25.27
N ALA A 99 -2.57 9.67 24.19
CA ALA A 99 -3.97 9.61 23.77
C ALA A 99 -4.32 8.20 23.29
N GLY A 100 -3.42 7.55 22.55
CA GLY A 100 -3.53 6.15 22.17
C GLY A 100 -3.55 5.21 23.36
N GLN A 101 -2.71 5.45 24.37
CA GLN A 101 -2.73 4.68 25.62
C GLN A 101 -4.08 4.82 26.34
N ALA A 102 -4.58 6.02 26.50
CA ALA A 102 -5.87 6.29 27.13
C ALA A 102 -7.03 5.62 26.35
N PHE A 103 -6.97 5.62 25.01
CA PHE A 103 -7.95 4.89 24.20
C PHE A 103 -7.94 3.39 24.51
N MET A 104 -6.76 2.76 24.54
CA MET A 104 -6.61 1.34 24.85
C MET A 104 -7.16 0.99 26.23
N GLU A 105 -6.83 1.80 27.24
CA GLU A 105 -7.31 1.63 28.62
C GLU A 105 -8.82 1.79 28.73
N SER A 106 -9.40 2.80 28.07
CA SER A 106 -10.85 3.06 28.10
C SER A 106 -11.67 1.91 27.49
N ARG A 107 -11.06 1.18 26.55
CA ARG A 107 -11.68 0.01 25.90
C ARG A 107 -11.31 -1.32 26.56
N GLY A 108 -10.37 -1.31 27.51
CA GLY A 108 -9.87 -2.52 28.17
C GLY A 108 -9.06 -3.44 27.25
N TYR A 109 -8.44 -2.90 26.21
CA TYR A 109 -7.62 -3.67 25.29
C TYR A 109 -6.24 -3.94 25.86
N THR A 110 -5.89 -5.22 26.00
CA THR A 110 -4.57 -5.68 26.49
C THR A 110 -3.71 -6.32 25.39
N GLY A 111 -4.29 -6.59 24.23
CA GLY A 111 -3.61 -7.22 23.09
C GLY A 111 -3.21 -6.22 22.01
N LEU A 112 -2.10 -6.51 21.32
CA LEU A 112 -1.59 -5.71 20.20
C LEU A 112 -1.39 -6.59 18.95
N PRO A 113 -1.46 -6.00 17.75
CA PRO A 113 -1.94 -4.63 17.45
C PRO A 113 -3.45 -4.49 17.65
N VAL A 114 -3.94 -3.26 17.81
CA VAL A 114 -5.35 -2.95 17.63
C VAL A 114 -5.50 -2.17 16.34
N THR A 115 -6.30 -2.69 15.42
CA THR A 115 -6.57 -2.04 14.14
C THR A 115 -8.01 -1.57 14.12
N VAL A 116 -8.19 -0.27 13.95
CA VAL A 116 -9.51 0.37 13.84
C VAL A 116 -9.76 0.73 12.38
N ILE A 117 -10.86 0.22 11.84
CA ILE A 117 -11.27 0.44 10.45
C ILE A 117 -12.69 0.98 10.48
N GLY A 118 -12.83 2.31 10.34
CA GLY A 118 -14.11 2.97 10.52
C GLY A 118 -14.67 2.79 11.93
N ALA A 119 -15.75 2.05 12.06
CA ALA A 119 -16.39 1.72 13.35
C ALA A 119 -15.95 0.35 13.92
N GLU A 120 -15.17 -0.43 13.17
CA GLU A 120 -14.77 -1.77 13.58
C GLU A 120 -13.41 -1.75 14.28
N GLU A 121 -13.34 -2.31 15.47
CA GLU A 121 -12.14 -2.42 16.30
C GLU A 121 -11.68 -3.87 16.36
N ILE A 122 -10.48 -4.15 15.87
CA ILE A 122 -9.94 -5.51 15.73
C ILE A 122 -8.71 -5.64 16.60
N VAL A 123 -8.80 -6.45 17.64
CA VAL A 123 -7.71 -6.71 18.58
C VAL A 123 -6.89 -7.92 18.12
N GLY A 124 -5.57 -7.76 18.10
CA GLY A 124 -4.62 -8.80 17.74
C GLY A 124 -4.48 -9.02 16.23
N TYR A 125 -3.72 -10.07 15.88
CA TYR A 125 -3.48 -10.46 14.51
C TYR A 125 -4.64 -11.30 13.95
N ASN A 126 -5.70 -10.62 13.53
CA ASN A 126 -6.87 -11.25 12.93
C ASN A 126 -7.05 -10.84 11.48
N MET A 127 -6.26 -11.44 10.60
CA MET A 127 -6.25 -11.12 9.18
C MET A 127 -7.60 -11.32 8.47
N PRO A 128 -8.39 -12.38 8.77
CA PRO A 128 -9.71 -12.53 8.15
C PRO A 128 -10.63 -11.35 8.46
N ARG A 129 -10.67 -10.89 9.71
CA ARG A 129 -11.49 -9.74 10.11
C ARG A 129 -10.97 -8.42 9.50
N ILE A 130 -9.65 -8.22 9.47
CA ILE A 130 -9.04 -7.04 8.85
C ILE A 130 -9.40 -6.99 7.36
N LYS A 131 -9.29 -8.11 6.65
CA LYS A 131 -9.68 -8.19 5.24
C LYS A 131 -11.17 -7.92 5.03
N ALA A 132 -12.03 -8.49 5.88
CA ALA A 132 -13.46 -8.25 5.83
C ALA A 132 -13.82 -6.78 6.04
N ALA A 133 -13.24 -6.15 7.07
CA ALA A 133 -13.47 -4.73 7.39
C ALA A 133 -12.97 -3.78 6.29
N LEU A 134 -11.93 -4.19 5.54
CA LEU A 134 -11.41 -3.46 4.38
C LEU A 134 -12.19 -3.73 3.09
N GLY A 135 -13.23 -4.57 3.11
CA GLY A 135 -13.98 -4.97 1.92
C GLY A 135 -13.21 -5.90 0.98
N LEU A 136 -12.12 -6.51 1.45
CA LEU A 136 -11.27 -7.43 0.68
C LEU A 136 -11.73 -8.89 0.78
N SER A 137 -12.88 -9.15 1.38
CA SER A 137 -13.51 -10.48 1.48
C SER A 137 -14.20 -10.82 0.16
N GLY A 138 -13.44 -11.28 -0.84
CA GLY A 138 -14.06 -11.62 -2.11
C GLY A 138 -13.13 -12.05 -3.23
N ALA A 139 -11.84 -12.21 -2.99
CA ALA A 139 -10.93 -12.72 -4.01
C ALA A 139 -10.03 -13.83 -3.43
N ASN A 140 -10.37 -15.06 -3.80
CA ASN A 140 -9.60 -16.29 -3.70
C ASN A 140 -9.58 -17.04 -2.35
N GLU A 141 -10.66 -17.77 -2.08
CA GLU A 141 -10.48 -19.17 -1.73
C GLU A 141 -10.27 -19.95 -3.03
N VAL A 142 -9.03 -20.09 -3.44
CA VAL A 142 -8.65 -21.19 -4.33
C VAL A 142 -8.46 -22.40 -3.44
N LYS A 143 -9.31 -23.39 -3.63
CA LYS A 143 -9.13 -24.75 -3.15
C LYS A 143 -7.78 -25.31 -3.57
#